data_4ab1f0833bb2ad43e3662ba833959294
#
_entry.id   4ab1f0833bb2ad43e3662ba833959294
#
_cell.length_a   1.000
_cell.length_b   1.000
_cell.length_c   1.000
_cell.angle_alpha   90.00
_cell.angle_beta   90.00
_cell.angle_gamma   90.00
#
_symmetry.space_group_name_H-M   'P 1'
#
loop_
_entity.id
_entity.type
_entity.pdbx_description
1 polymer ?
#
loop_
_entity_poly.entity_id
_entity_poly.type
_entity_poly.pdbx_seq_one_letter_code
_entity_poly.pdbx_strand_id
1 'polypeptide(L)'
;MQLQALLPRYPPARNVRLAAGGRFVLGASPGERFDLVVFYRGLHCPICAKYLLELERLAPDFAARGVQVIAVGSDDEQRGRQMAEKVNARTVKLACGLSLKSARQWGLYISTSRGKTSIGIDEPALFSEPVVFIVRPDGTLYYGAVQTMPFARPQFQDLLKAIRNEPHRPRAVRRHPRGGQRSVDSLSLASRGGGPASPARAAQLDPGH
;
A
#
# COMPACT_ATOMS: atom_id res chain seq x y z
N MET A 1 -23.86 13.00 7.48
CA MET A 1 -22.45 13.43 7.37
C MET A 1 -21.62 12.21 6.99
N GLN A 2 -21.10 12.16 5.76
CA GLN A 2 -20.45 10.96 5.23
C GLN A 2 -18.99 10.92 5.73
N LEU A 3 -18.70 10.05 6.72
CA LEU A 3 -17.34 9.76 7.22
C LEU A 3 -16.39 9.25 6.11
N GLN A 4 -16.92 8.85 4.97
CA GLN A 4 -16.18 8.29 3.83
C GLN A 4 -15.25 9.29 3.12
N ALA A 5 -15.44 10.60 3.32
CA ALA A 5 -14.58 11.62 2.70
C ALA A 5 -13.24 11.81 3.42
N LEU A 6 -13.08 11.29 4.63
CA LEU A 6 -11.89 11.44 5.47
C LEU A 6 -10.94 10.22 5.43
N LEU A 7 -11.35 9.12 4.81
CA LEU A 7 -10.47 7.96 4.68
C LEU A 7 -9.46 8.20 3.55
N PRO A 8 -8.16 8.01 3.81
CA PRO A 8 -7.14 8.19 2.77
C PRO A 8 -7.44 7.25 1.61
N ARG A 9 -7.39 7.77 0.40
CA ARG A 9 -7.36 6.92 -0.79
C ARG A 9 -6.11 6.08 -0.72
N TYR A 10 -6.29 4.81 -1.04
CA TYR A 10 -5.20 3.86 -1.09
C TYR A 10 -4.03 4.39 -1.91
N PRO A 11 -2.77 4.15 -1.52
CA PRO A 11 -1.62 4.56 -2.31
C PRO A 11 -1.73 4.04 -3.74
N PRO A 12 -1.15 4.74 -4.73
CA PRO A 12 -1.24 4.32 -6.12
C PRO A 12 -0.70 2.90 -6.31
N ALA A 13 -1.26 2.20 -7.29
CA ALA A 13 -0.89 0.85 -7.69
C ALA A 13 0.64 0.64 -7.67
N ARG A 14 1.12 -0.41 -7.02
CA ARG A 14 2.55 -0.71 -6.86
C ARG A 14 2.87 -2.09 -7.40
N ASN A 15 3.91 -2.13 -8.22
CA ASN A 15 4.48 -3.39 -8.67
C ASN A 15 5.20 -4.08 -7.51
N VAL A 16 4.79 -5.30 -7.21
CA VAL A 16 5.49 -6.21 -6.30
C VAL A 16 5.80 -7.51 -7.05
N ARG A 17 6.88 -8.19 -6.67
CA ARG A 17 7.22 -9.50 -7.22
C ARG A 17 6.47 -10.59 -6.46
N LEU A 18 5.94 -11.57 -7.17
CA LEU A 18 5.37 -12.75 -6.52
C LEU A 18 6.48 -13.76 -6.21
N ALA A 19 6.41 -14.39 -5.07
CA ALA A 19 7.34 -15.45 -4.66
C ALA A 19 7.29 -16.66 -5.62
N ALA A 20 6.14 -16.94 -6.19
CA ALA A 20 5.94 -17.97 -7.22
C ALA A 20 6.41 -17.53 -8.63
N GLY A 21 6.97 -16.34 -8.76
CA GLY A 21 7.37 -15.73 -10.05
C GLY A 21 6.32 -14.77 -10.62
N GLY A 22 6.79 -13.87 -11.48
CA GLY A 22 5.95 -12.83 -12.07
C GLY A 22 5.80 -11.57 -11.20
N ARG A 23 4.93 -10.68 -11.65
CA ARG A 23 4.66 -9.40 -10.99
C ARG A 23 3.17 -9.26 -10.69
N PHE A 24 2.88 -8.61 -9.60
CA PHE A 24 1.53 -8.23 -9.21
C PHE A 24 1.48 -6.71 -8.99
N VAL A 25 0.39 -6.10 -9.46
CA VAL A 25 0.18 -4.67 -9.25
C VAL A 25 -0.93 -4.49 -8.24
N LEU A 26 -0.56 -4.11 -7.04
CA LEU A 26 -1.52 -3.83 -5.96
C LEU A 26 -2.52 -2.77 -6.43
N GLY A 27 -3.80 -3.08 -6.35
CA GLY A 27 -4.89 -2.18 -6.72
C GLY A 27 -5.20 -2.08 -8.22
N ALA A 28 -4.45 -2.77 -9.11
CA ALA A 28 -4.73 -2.75 -10.56
C ALA A 28 -5.80 -3.76 -10.99
N SER A 29 -5.88 -4.89 -10.31
CA SER A 29 -6.87 -5.94 -10.55
C SER A 29 -7.51 -6.32 -9.22
N PRO A 30 -8.39 -5.46 -8.69
CA PRO A 30 -9.00 -5.70 -7.39
C PRO A 30 -9.90 -6.94 -7.45
N GLY A 31 -10.07 -7.59 -6.30
CA GLY A 31 -11.10 -8.59 -6.09
C GLY A 31 -12.48 -8.03 -6.42
N GLU A 32 -13.45 -8.91 -6.63
CA GLU A 32 -14.82 -8.50 -6.97
C GLU A 32 -15.43 -7.56 -5.92
N ARG A 33 -15.17 -7.85 -4.65
CA ARG A 33 -15.68 -7.07 -3.51
C ARG A 33 -14.59 -6.34 -2.75
N PHE A 34 -13.46 -7.01 -2.48
CA PHE A 34 -12.36 -6.47 -1.70
C PHE A 34 -11.01 -7.05 -2.10
N ASP A 35 -9.96 -6.29 -1.82
CA ASP A 35 -8.59 -6.79 -1.66
C ASP A 35 -8.26 -6.84 -0.16
N LEU A 36 -7.87 -8.01 0.34
CA LEU A 36 -7.26 -8.18 1.65
C LEU A 36 -5.74 -8.16 1.46
N VAL A 37 -5.11 -7.08 1.91
CA VAL A 37 -3.65 -6.89 1.80
C VAL A 37 -3.02 -7.01 3.18
N VAL A 38 -2.14 -7.99 3.35
CA VAL A 38 -1.46 -8.29 4.61
C VAL A 38 0.02 -8.00 4.45
N PHE A 39 0.52 -6.97 5.11
CA PHE A 39 1.96 -6.72 5.18
C PHE A 39 2.55 -7.51 6.34
N TYR A 40 3.74 -8.10 6.12
CA TYR A 40 4.45 -8.88 7.13
C TYR A 40 5.92 -8.50 7.20
N ARG A 41 6.56 -8.76 8.35
CA ARG A 41 7.93 -8.33 8.62
C ARG A 41 8.96 -9.01 7.72
N GLY A 42 8.82 -10.33 7.52
CA GLY A 42 9.75 -11.13 6.72
C GLY A 42 9.89 -12.56 7.24
N LEU A 43 10.74 -13.32 6.57
CA LEU A 43 11.07 -14.72 6.88
C LEU A 43 11.62 -14.91 8.30
N HIS A 44 12.33 -13.90 8.82
CA HIS A 44 12.89 -13.88 10.16
C HIS A 44 11.83 -13.89 11.28
N CYS A 45 10.57 -13.62 10.96
CA CYS A 45 9.49 -13.44 11.94
C CYS A 45 8.63 -14.72 12.07
N PRO A 46 8.81 -15.55 13.13
CA PRO A 46 8.03 -16.77 13.30
C PRO A 46 6.53 -16.50 13.51
N ILE A 47 6.19 -15.38 14.15
CA ILE A 47 4.79 -14.95 14.34
C ILE A 47 4.16 -14.61 12.99
N CYS A 48 4.92 -14.05 12.05
CA CYS A 48 4.44 -13.78 10.71
C CYS A 48 4.14 -15.09 9.96
N ALA A 49 5.02 -16.06 10.04
CA ALA A 49 4.80 -17.36 9.40
C ALA A 49 3.52 -18.03 9.94
N LYS A 50 3.34 -18.05 11.26
CA LYS A 50 2.12 -18.59 11.89
C LYS A 50 0.85 -17.86 11.42
N TYR A 51 0.92 -16.54 11.36
CA TYR A 51 -0.19 -15.70 10.90
C TYR A 51 -0.55 -15.93 9.43
N LEU A 52 0.46 -16.08 8.56
CA LEU A 52 0.28 -16.39 7.15
C LEU A 52 -0.23 -17.82 6.90
N LEU A 53 0.15 -18.80 7.74
CA LEU A 53 -0.43 -20.15 7.70
C LEU A 53 -1.94 -20.11 7.97
N GLU A 54 -2.38 -19.32 8.93
CA GLU A 54 -3.82 -19.15 9.18
C GLU A 54 -4.52 -18.43 8.02
N LEU A 55 -3.88 -17.42 7.44
CA LEU A 55 -4.39 -16.72 6.26
C LEU A 55 -4.57 -17.69 5.09
N GLU A 56 -3.59 -18.54 4.80
CA GLU A 56 -3.66 -19.55 3.75
C GLU A 56 -4.82 -20.52 4.00
N ARG A 57 -4.99 -20.98 5.23
CA ARG A 57 -6.11 -21.87 5.61
C ARG A 57 -7.48 -21.24 5.36
N LEU A 58 -7.62 -19.93 5.55
CA LEU A 58 -8.87 -19.19 5.38
C LEU A 58 -9.01 -18.53 4.00
N ALA A 59 -7.98 -18.56 3.17
CA ALA A 59 -8.00 -17.91 1.87
C ALA A 59 -9.13 -18.41 0.94
N PRO A 60 -9.50 -19.71 0.91
CA PRO A 60 -10.67 -20.16 0.16
C PRO A 60 -11.98 -19.51 0.63
N ASP A 61 -12.14 -19.28 1.93
CA ASP A 61 -13.33 -18.62 2.49
C ASP A 61 -13.40 -17.14 2.09
N PHE A 62 -12.26 -16.46 2.01
CA PHE A 62 -12.16 -15.11 1.47
C PHE A 62 -12.50 -15.08 -0.02
N ALA A 63 -11.93 -16.01 -0.80
CA ALA A 63 -12.19 -16.12 -2.24
C ALA A 63 -13.68 -16.35 -2.53
N ALA A 64 -14.34 -17.24 -1.79
CA ALA A 64 -15.78 -17.51 -1.90
C ALA A 64 -16.65 -16.25 -1.61
N ARG A 65 -16.08 -15.22 -1.00
CA ARG A 65 -16.73 -13.92 -0.73
C ARG A 65 -16.29 -12.80 -1.68
N GLY A 66 -15.62 -13.15 -2.78
CA GLY A 66 -15.14 -12.19 -3.77
C GLY A 66 -13.97 -11.34 -3.26
N VAL A 67 -13.19 -11.86 -2.29
CA VAL A 67 -12.04 -11.17 -1.72
C VAL A 67 -10.76 -11.77 -2.29
N GLN A 68 -9.94 -10.95 -2.94
CA GLN A 68 -8.60 -11.32 -3.32
C GLN A 68 -7.64 -11.15 -2.14
N VAL A 69 -6.85 -12.19 -1.84
CA VAL A 69 -5.91 -12.17 -0.72
C VAL A 69 -4.48 -12.06 -1.22
N ILE A 70 -3.73 -11.11 -0.68
CA ILE A 70 -2.30 -10.93 -0.97
C ILE A 70 -1.53 -10.62 0.30
N ALA A 71 -0.38 -11.29 0.49
CA ALA A 71 0.57 -10.99 1.54
C ALA A 71 1.84 -10.39 0.94
N VAL A 72 2.37 -9.30 1.55
CA VAL A 72 3.47 -8.52 0.98
C VAL A 72 4.57 -8.33 2.03
N GLY A 73 5.80 -8.71 1.68
CA GLY A 73 7.00 -8.52 2.51
C GLY A 73 8.07 -7.67 1.84
N SER A 74 8.96 -7.12 2.65
CA SER A 74 10.14 -6.36 2.17
C SER A 74 11.34 -7.27 1.85
N ASP A 75 11.26 -8.55 2.17
CA ASP A 75 12.29 -9.53 1.85
C ASP A 75 12.63 -9.57 0.36
N ASP A 76 13.83 -10.01 0.03
CA ASP A 76 14.20 -10.34 -1.33
C ASP A 76 13.43 -11.56 -1.87
N GLU A 77 13.66 -11.88 -3.12
CA GLU A 77 12.95 -12.97 -3.81
C GLU A 77 13.27 -14.35 -3.22
N GLN A 78 14.51 -14.58 -2.79
CA GLN A 78 14.92 -15.86 -2.19
C GLN A 78 14.20 -16.09 -0.85
N ARG A 79 14.23 -15.09 0.03
CA ARG A 79 13.55 -15.15 1.33
C ARG A 79 12.01 -15.18 1.15
N GLY A 80 11.49 -14.51 0.12
CA GLY A 80 10.08 -14.56 -0.24
C GLY A 80 9.64 -15.97 -0.63
N ARG A 81 10.43 -16.67 -1.45
CA ARG A 81 10.20 -18.08 -1.81
C ARG A 81 10.25 -19.00 -0.59
N GLN A 82 11.24 -18.85 0.27
CA GLN A 82 11.35 -19.63 1.51
C GLN A 82 10.14 -19.40 2.43
N MET A 83 9.62 -18.18 2.49
CA MET A 83 8.37 -17.91 3.23
C MET A 83 7.18 -18.61 2.58
N ALA A 84 7.05 -18.56 1.25
CA ALA A 84 5.95 -19.21 0.53
C ALA A 84 5.96 -20.73 0.75
N GLU A 85 7.12 -21.37 0.70
CA GLU A 85 7.31 -22.79 1.01
C GLU A 85 6.96 -23.09 2.48
N LYS A 86 7.47 -22.29 3.42
CA LYS A 86 7.24 -22.45 4.86
C LYS A 86 5.77 -22.40 5.24
N VAL A 87 4.97 -21.55 4.57
CA VAL A 87 3.54 -21.41 4.81
C VAL A 87 2.68 -22.20 3.83
N ASN A 88 3.30 -22.96 2.93
CA ASN A 88 2.63 -23.73 1.87
C ASN A 88 1.63 -22.87 1.09
N ALA A 89 2.05 -21.68 0.68
CA ALA A 89 1.20 -20.71 -0.01
C ALA A 89 0.75 -21.24 -1.38
N ARG A 90 -0.53 -21.51 -1.51
CA ARG A 90 -1.18 -22.00 -2.75
C ARG A 90 -2.26 -21.04 -3.24
N THR A 91 -3.03 -20.48 -2.30
CA THR A 91 -4.16 -19.60 -2.55
C THR A 91 -3.78 -18.14 -2.30
N VAL A 92 -3.04 -17.87 -1.23
CA VAL A 92 -2.53 -16.53 -0.93
C VAL A 92 -1.44 -16.15 -1.92
N LYS A 93 -1.63 -15.03 -2.61
CA LYS A 93 -0.55 -14.43 -3.42
C LYS A 93 0.51 -13.85 -2.49
N LEU A 94 1.66 -14.50 -2.39
CA LEU A 94 2.75 -14.03 -1.56
C LEU A 94 3.72 -13.20 -2.40
N ALA A 95 3.87 -11.94 -2.05
CA ALA A 95 4.72 -10.97 -2.74
C ALA A 95 5.91 -10.56 -1.88
N CYS A 96 7.01 -10.19 -2.52
CA CYS A 96 8.27 -9.79 -1.93
C CYS A 96 8.83 -8.52 -2.60
N GLY A 97 9.90 -7.97 -2.07
CA GLY A 97 10.59 -6.81 -2.63
C GLY A 97 9.84 -5.49 -2.44
N LEU A 98 8.98 -5.37 -1.43
CA LEU A 98 8.39 -4.07 -1.08
C LEU A 98 9.49 -3.13 -0.63
N SER A 99 9.71 -2.04 -1.38
CA SER A 99 10.70 -1.04 -0.98
C SER A 99 10.26 -0.29 0.29
N LEU A 100 11.22 0.13 1.11
CA LEU A 100 10.92 0.92 2.30
C LEU A 100 10.23 2.26 1.96
N LYS A 101 10.52 2.83 0.79
CA LYS A 101 9.81 4.01 0.28
C LYS A 101 8.33 3.69 0.07
N SER A 102 8.02 2.56 -0.57
CA SER A 102 6.65 2.11 -0.75
C SER A 102 5.98 1.78 0.57
N ALA A 103 6.68 1.09 1.49
CA ALA A 103 6.15 0.79 2.82
C ALA A 103 5.72 2.07 3.57
N ARG A 104 6.56 3.12 3.56
CA ARG A 104 6.19 4.42 4.16
C ARG A 104 4.99 5.08 3.50
N GLN A 105 4.87 4.98 2.17
CA GLN A 105 3.71 5.51 1.44
C GLN A 105 2.39 4.79 1.79
N TRP A 106 2.49 3.52 2.21
CA TRP A 106 1.39 2.74 2.74
C TRP A 106 1.13 2.99 4.23
N GLY A 107 1.90 3.88 4.88
CA GLY A 107 1.77 4.20 6.29
C GLY A 107 2.30 3.11 7.23
N LEU A 108 3.19 2.24 6.74
CA LEU A 108 3.78 1.19 7.56
C LEU A 108 4.89 1.76 8.44
N TYR A 109 4.95 1.30 9.69
CA TYR A 109 6.11 1.52 10.54
C TYR A 109 7.31 0.72 10.04
N ILE A 110 8.50 1.29 10.21
CA ILE A 110 9.78 0.68 9.84
C ILE A 110 10.58 0.46 11.11
N SER A 111 11.00 -0.78 11.32
CA SER A 111 11.85 -1.19 12.43
C SER A 111 13.27 -1.46 11.97
N THR A 112 14.21 -1.30 12.90
CA THR A 112 15.62 -1.69 12.74
C THR A 112 15.86 -3.10 13.25
N SER A 113 16.88 -3.74 12.70
CA SER A 113 17.35 -5.07 13.13
C SER A 113 17.75 -5.06 14.60
N ARG A 114 17.44 -6.16 15.28
CA ARG A 114 17.98 -6.51 16.60
C ARG A 114 18.93 -7.70 16.52
N GLY A 115 19.36 -8.05 15.30
CA GLY A 115 20.22 -9.18 15.04
C GLY A 115 19.43 -10.46 14.75
N LYS A 116 19.85 -11.56 15.35
CA LYS A 116 19.29 -12.90 15.10
C LYS A 116 18.02 -13.15 15.91
N THR A 117 16.99 -13.63 15.25
CA THR A 117 15.72 -13.99 15.90
C THR A 117 15.81 -15.32 16.66
N SER A 118 14.78 -15.65 17.44
CA SER A 118 14.66 -16.91 18.19
C SER A 118 14.73 -18.17 17.31
N ILE A 119 14.47 -18.07 16.01
CA ILE A 119 14.57 -19.17 15.05
C ILE A 119 15.92 -19.17 14.29
N GLY A 120 16.89 -18.38 14.71
CA GLY A 120 18.23 -18.36 14.14
C GLY A 120 18.37 -17.62 12.81
N ILE A 121 17.36 -16.88 12.36
CA ILE A 121 17.39 -16.10 11.11
C ILE A 121 17.72 -14.64 11.41
N ASP A 122 18.67 -14.08 10.69
CA ASP A 122 19.04 -12.68 10.84
C ASP A 122 17.94 -11.76 10.31
N GLU A 123 17.59 -10.73 11.08
CA GLU A 123 16.70 -9.66 10.64
C GLU A 123 17.40 -8.80 9.59
N PRO A 124 16.70 -8.35 8.52
CA PRO A 124 17.22 -7.29 7.65
C PRO A 124 17.51 -6.02 8.45
N ALA A 125 18.45 -5.19 8.00
CA ALA A 125 18.81 -3.94 8.68
C ALA A 125 17.57 -3.06 8.95
N LEU A 126 16.65 -3.01 7.98
CA LEU A 126 15.35 -2.30 8.08
C LEU A 126 14.26 -3.19 7.48
N PHE A 127 13.09 -3.20 8.10
CA PHE A 127 11.92 -3.93 7.62
C PHE A 127 10.61 -3.26 8.07
N SER A 128 9.52 -3.53 7.36
CA SER A 128 8.20 -3.00 7.73
C SER A 128 7.54 -3.79 8.84
N GLU A 129 6.82 -3.11 9.72
CA GLU A 129 5.94 -3.75 10.70
C GLU A 129 4.63 -4.23 10.06
N PRO A 130 3.89 -5.15 10.71
CA PRO A 130 2.70 -5.73 10.13
C PRO A 130 1.56 -4.73 9.98
N VAL A 131 0.81 -4.88 8.90
CA VAL A 131 -0.42 -4.11 8.65
C VAL A 131 -1.41 -5.00 7.93
N VAL A 132 -2.69 -4.81 8.22
CA VAL A 132 -3.79 -5.46 7.49
C VAL A 132 -4.71 -4.38 6.96
N PHE A 133 -4.94 -4.38 5.65
CA PHE A 133 -5.91 -3.53 4.99
C PHE A 133 -6.96 -4.36 4.26
N ILE A 134 -8.21 -3.93 4.31
CA ILE A 134 -9.27 -4.37 3.40
C ILE A 134 -9.66 -3.17 2.56
N VAL A 135 -9.57 -3.31 1.25
CA VAL A 135 -9.73 -2.24 0.28
C VAL A 135 -10.86 -2.57 -0.68
N ARG A 136 -11.73 -1.61 -0.96
CA ARG A 136 -12.80 -1.76 -1.94
C ARG A 136 -12.27 -1.65 -3.38
N PRO A 137 -13.01 -2.15 -4.37
CA PRO A 137 -12.61 -2.06 -5.79
C PRO A 137 -12.41 -0.62 -6.30
N ASP A 138 -13.00 0.37 -5.65
CA ASP A 138 -12.82 1.78 -5.98
C ASP A 138 -11.57 2.41 -5.35
N GLY A 139 -10.78 1.62 -4.61
CA GLY A 139 -9.58 2.03 -3.90
C GLY A 139 -9.84 2.72 -2.56
N THR A 140 -11.06 2.69 -2.04
CA THR A 140 -11.35 3.21 -0.70
C THR A 140 -11.04 2.17 0.37
N LEU A 141 -10.50 2.63 1.50
CA LEU A 141 -10.22 1.77 2.63
C LEU A 141 -11.53 1.36 3.32
N TYR A 142 -11.74 0.06 3.50
CA TYR A 142 -12.84 -0.48 4.30
C TYR A 142 -12.41 -0.72 5.75
N TYR A 143 -11.24 -1.34 5.93
CA TYR A 143 -10.68 -1.66 7.23
C TYR A 143 -9.15 -1.47 7.20
N GLY A 144 -8.60 -0.98 8.31
CA GLY A 144 -7.15 -0.83 8.47
C GLY A 144 -6.72 -1.10 9.90
N ALA A 145 -5.70 -1.95 10.05
CA ALA A 145 -5.03 -2.21 11.33
C ALA A 145 -3.53 -2.11 11.14
N VAL A 146 -2.96 -0.99 11.59
CA VAL A 146 -1.52 -0.70 11.52
C VAL A 146 -0.89 -1.03 12.86
N GLN A 147 0.12 -1.89 12.87
CA GLN A 147 0.84 -2.30 14.06
C GLN A 147 2.23 -1.67 14.12
N THR A 148 2.69 -1.42 15.33
CA THR A 148 4.06 -1.00 15.65
C THR A 148 4.91 -2.15 16.18
N MET A 149 4.31 -3.35 16.26
CA MET A 149 4.92 -4.55 16.83
C MET A 149 4.32 -5.83 16.21
N PRO A 150 4.98 -6.99 16.32
CA PRO A 150 4.52 -8.21 15.66
C PRO A 150 3.33 -8.92 16.34
N PHE A 151 2.92 -8.56 17.55
CA PHE A 151 2.04 -9.40 18.38
C PHE A 151 0.55 -9.09 18.22
N ALA A 152 0.15 -7.83 18.29
CA ALA A 152 -1.25 -7.43 18.26
C ALA A 152 -1.79 -7.36 16.82
N ARG A 153 -2.47 -8.40 16.37
CA ARG A 153 -2.99 -8.50 14.99
C ARG A 153 -4.48 -8.86 14.98
N PRO A 154 -5.23 -8.36 13.99
CA PRO A 154 -6.63 -8.75 13.84
C PRO A 154 -6.74 -10.24 13.53
N GLN A 155 -7.78 -10.89 14.06
CA GLN A 155 -8.11 -12.27 13.72
C GLN A 155 -8.78 -12.31 12.34
N PHE A 156 -8.31 -13.17 11.42
CA PHE A 156 -8.88 -13.26 10.07
C PHE A 156 -10.34 -13.74 10.08
N GLN A 157 -10.73 -14.55 11.04
CA GLN A 157 -12.12 -14.98 11.21
C GLN A 157 -13.06 -13.79 11.50
N ASP A 158 -12.60 -12.80 12.27
CA ASP A 158 -13.41 -11.61 12.55
C ASP A 158 -13.52 -10.71 11.31
N LEU A 159 -12.46 -10.64 10.50
CA LEU A 159 -12.51 -9.96 9.21
C LEU A 159 -13.49 -10.63 8.25
N LEU A 160 -13.53 -11.98 8.20
CA LEU A 160 -14.54 -12.73 7.43
C LEU A 160 -15.97 -12.43 7.87
N LYS A 161 -16.22 -12.30 9.18
CA LYS A 161 -17.53 -11.90 9.72
C LYS A 161 -17.89 -10.48 9.30
N ALA A 162 -16.94 -9.54 9.39
CA ALA A 162 -17.13 -8.14 9.01
C ALA A 162 -17.48 -8.01 7.52
N ILE A 163 -16.74 -8.70 6.65
CA ILE A 163 -16.98 -8.71 5.19
C ILE A 163 -18.35 -9.30 4.83
N ARG A 164 -18.81 -10.33 5.55
CA ARG A 164 -20.12 -10.95 5.33
C ARG A 164 -21.28 -9.97 5.51
N ASN A 165 -21.15 -9.08 6.45
CA ASN A 165 -22.20 -8.12 6.83
C ASN A 165 -22.19 -6.84 5.96
N GLU A 166 -21.17 -6.67 5.12
CA GLU A 166 -21.12 -5.50 4.22
C GLU A 166 -21.98 -5.76 2.98
N PRO A 167 -22.95 -4.89 2.65
CA PRO A 167 -23.75 -5.03 1.45
C PRO A 167 -22.89 -4.94 0.20
N HIS A 168 -23.14 -5.81 -0.77
CA HIS A 168 -22.43 -5.79 -2.05
C HIS A 168 -22.72 -4.46 -2.76
N ARG A 169 -21.72 -3.59 -2.89
CA ARG A 169 -21.79 -2.38 -3.70
C ARG A 169 -21.09 -2.66 -5.03
N PRO A 170 -21.83 -2.73 -6.16
CA PRO A 170 -21.21 -2.92 -7.46
C PRO A 170 -20.21 -1.80 -7.74
N ARG A 171 -19.13 -2.14 -8.42
CA ARG A 171 -18.08 -1.20 -8.83
C ARG A 171 -18.69 -0.04 -9.59
N ALA A 172 -18.58 1.17 -9.08
CA ALA A 172 -18.91 2.37 -9.84
C ALA A 172 -17.91 2.47 -11.01
N VAL A 173 -18.39 2.23 -12.24
CA VAL A 173 -17.58 2.43 -13.43
C VAL A 173 -17.26 3.91 -13.51
N ARG A 174 -16.03 4.29 -13.19
CA ARG A 174 -15.55 5.64 -13.43
C ARG A 174 -15.49 5.84 -14.93
N ARG A 175 -16.45 6.57 -15.48
CA ARG A 175 -16.28 7.18 -16.78
C ARG A 175 -15.11 8.17 -16.63
N HIS A 176 -13.99 7.89 -17.30
CA HIS A 176 -12.96 8.91 -17.48
C HIS A 176 -13.66 10.13 -18.09
N PRO A 177 -13.55 11.34 -17.52
CA PRO A 177 -13.97 12.52 -18.24
C PRO A 177 -13.15 12.54 -19.53
N ARG A 178 -13.81 12.43 -20.67
CA ARG A 178 -13.20 12.68 -21.98
C ARG A 178 -12.57 14.04 -21.85
N GLY A 179 -11.26 14.13 -22.11
CA GLY A 179 -10.52 15.37 -22.11
C GLY A 179 -11.26 16.40 -22.96
N GLY A 180 -11.82 17.41 -22.32
CA GLY A 180 -12.29 18.59 -23.00
C GLY A 180 -11.09 19.26 -23.62
N GLN A 181 -10.99 19.19 -24.94
CA GLN A 181 -10.14 20.05 -25.73
C GLN A 181 -10.53 21.49 -25.38
N ARG A 182 -9.70 22.16 -24.58
CA ARG A 182 -9.77 23.63 -24.49
C ARG A 182 -9.24 24.17 -25.80
N SER A 183 -10.14 24.65 -26.65
CA SER A 183 -9.79 25.48 -27.79
C SER A 183 -9.06 26.72 -27.27
N VAL A 184 -7.81 26.87 -27.71
CA VAL A 184 -7.03 28.09 -27.58
C VAL A 184 -7.49 29.04 -28.67
N ASP A 185 -8.55 29.80 -28.43
CA ASP A 185 -8.93 30.90 -29.30
C ASP A 185 -8.81 32.24 -28.58
N SER A 186 -8.03 33.10 -29.27
CA SER A 186 -7.98 34.55 -29.16
C SER A 186 -7.39 35.17 -27.87
N LEU A 187 -6.07 35.35 -27.93
CA LEU A 187 -5.41 36.49 -27.32
C LEU A 187 -5.53 37.68 -28.29
N SER A 188 -6.51 38.54 -28.05
CA SER A 188 -6.59 39.87 -28.68
C SER A 188 -5.60 40.81 -28.03
N LEU A 189 -4.71 41.38 -28.87
CA LEU A 189 -3.84 42.48 -28.54
C LEU A 189 -4.65 43.74 -28.11
N ALA A 190 -4.31 44.32 -27.01
CA ALA A 190 -4.57 45.74 -26.75
C ALA A 190 -3.31 46.39 -26.15
N SER A 191 -2.63 47.12 -27.00
CA SER A 191 -1.56 48.05 -26.71
C SER A 191 -2.11 49.33 -26.05
N ARG A 192 -1.39 49.87 -25.08
CA ARG A 192 -1.16 51.31 -24.68
C ARG A 192 -0.46 51.27 -23.33
N GLY A 193 0.68 51.85 -23.08
CA GLY A 193 1.25 53.10 -23.48
C GLY A 193 1.74 53.77 -22.19
N GLY A 194 3.00 54.24 -22.14
CA GLY A 194 3.41 55.30 -21.23
C GLY A 194 4.39 54.94 -20.10
N GLY A 195 5.62 55.03 -20.26
CA GLY A 195 6.84 55.67 -19.87
C GLY A 195 7.03 56.13 -18.43
N PRO A 196 8.15 56.84 -18.12
CA PRO A 196 9.35 56.20 -17.54
C PRO A 196 9.76 56.81 -16.16
N ALA A 197 10.90 56.37 -15.67
CA ALA A 197 11.83 57.04 -14.72
C ALA A 197 12.12 56.19 -13.47
N SER A 198 13.28 55.63 -13.39
CA SER A 198 14.60 56.05 -12.87
C SER A 198 14.75 56.08 -11.32
N PRO A 199 15.97 56.09 -10.78
CA PRO A 199 16.63 54.89 -10.17
C PRO A 199 17.08 55.15 -8.72
N ALA A 200 17.98 54.28 -8.27
CA ALA A 200 18.81 54.39 -7.04
C ALA A 200 18.22 53.64 -5.81
N ARG A 201 18.94 52.77 -5.14
CA ARG A 201 20.27 52.95 -4.55
C ARG A 201 20.83 51.61 -4.09
N ALA A 202 22.08 51.42 -4.35
CA ALA A 202 22.91 50.37 -3.74
C ALA A 202 23.07 50.62 -2.23
N ALA A 203 23.16 49.54 -1.50
CA ALA A 203 23.88 49.50 -0.23
C ALA A 203 24.51 48.11 -0.07
N GLN A 204 25.82 48.06 -0.29
CA GLN A 204 26.76 47.07 0.23
C GLN A 204 26.85 47.20 1.75
N LEU A 205 27.16 46.08 2.38
CA LEU A 205 27.98 45.93 3.60
C LEU A 205 27.93 44.44 3.92
N ASP A 206 28.89 43.73 3.68
CA ASP A 206 30.22 43.34 4.15
C ASP A 206 30.19 42.45 5.41
N PRO A 207 31.09 41.44 5.44
CA PRO A 207 30.95 40.17 6.21
C PRO A 207 31.69 40.21 7.54
N GLY A 208 31.41 39.26 8.39
CA GLY A 208 32.25 39.02 9.57
C GLY A 208 31.54 38.39 10.76
N HIS A 209 31.90 37.25 11.01
CA HIS A 209 32.22 36.38 12.15
C HIS A 209 31.49 35.06 12.14
#